data_969f0012059c19b45706d73b133ca382
#
_entry.id   969f0012059c19b45706d73b133ca382
#
_cell.length_a   1.000
_cell.length_b   1.000
_cell.length_c   1.000
_cell.angle_alpha   90.00
_cell.angle_beta   90.00
_cell.angle_gamma   90.00
#
_symmetry.space_group_name_H-M   'P 1'
#
loop_
_entity.id
_entity.type
_entity.pdbx_description
1 polymer ?
#
loop_
_entity_poly.entity_id
_entity_poly.type
_entity_poly.pdbx_seq_one_letter_code
_entity_poly.pdbx_strand_id
1 'polypeptide(L)'
;MEKAFVNKKGAKRVRNGHLWIYKSDVLRVEASGGDVVSVFDEGKNFVGKAFYSDSSEITLRIFTIQKDEIDKEFWRKRILEAKNRRTKGKGQSANAKRLVYTEGDLIPSLIIDDYAGVIVIQTLSQGTEKLKQTFVEILREEFSPTAIIERNDVKVRGRENLPEVTSVLDGEVPDEIIINQNGIKPRGIATTR
;
A
#
# COMPACT_ATOMS: atom_id res chain seq x y z
N MET A 1 -7.29 -18.16 -11.78
CA MET A 1 -6.20 -17.43 -11.08
C MET A 1 -5.48 -16.57 -12.11
N GLU A 2 -5.46 -15.31 -11.89
CA GLU A 2 -4.91 -14.27 -12.76
C GLU A 2 -3.39 -14.46 -12.90
N LYS A 3 -2.87 -14.28 -14.13
CA LYS A 3 -1.47 -14.58 -14.45
C LYS A 3 -0.83 -13.45 -15.24
N ALA A 4 0.47 -13.25 -15.01
CA ALA A 4 1.32 -12.42 -15.84
C ALA A 4 2.59 -13.22 -16.23
N PHE A 5 3.09 -12.99 -17.43
CA PHE A 5 4.29 -13.62 -17.95
C PHE A 5 5.31 -12.53 -18.28
N VAL A 6 6.55 -12.76 -17.87
CA VAL A 6 7.63 -11.78 -18.02
C VAL A 6 8.83 -12.40 -18.72
N ASN A 7 9.62 -11.55 -19.39
CA ASN A 7 10.85 -11.98 -20.04
C ASN A 7 11.95 -12.32 -19.01
N LYS A 8 13.07 -12.88 -19.49
CA LYS A 8 14.22 -13.23 -18.63
C LYS A 8 14.74 -12.05 -17.82
N LYS A 9 14.73 -10.84 -18.39
CA LYS A 9 15.21 -9.64 -17.72
C LYS A 9 14.31 -9.24 -16.54
N GLY A 10 12.98 -9.24 -16.73
CA GLY A 10 12.01 -8.98 -15.67
C GLY A 10 12.12 -10.01 -14.54
N ALA A 11 12.19 -11.31 -14.87
CA ALA A 11 12.35 -12.37 -13.89
C ALA A 11 13.68 -12.24 -13.11
N LYS A 12 14.79 -11.92 -13.80
CA LYS A 12 16.10 -11.71 -13.17
C LYS A 12 16.08 -10.54 -12.20
N ARG A 13 15.37 -9.45 -12.54
CA ARG A 13 15.23 -8.30 -11.62
C ARG A 13 14.61 -8.71 -10.30
N VAL A 14 13.51 -9.47 -10.34
CA VAL A 14 12.82 -9.94 -9.12
C VAL A 14 13.72 -10.85 -8.29
N ARG A 15 14.40 -11.80 -8.92
CA ARG A 15 15.37 -12.69 -8.24
C ARG A 15 16.53 -11.93 -7.59
N ASN A 16 16.84 -10.74 -8.09
CA ASN A 16 17.84 -9.82 -7.52
C ASN A 16 17.25 -8.84 -6.48
N GLY A 17 15.99 -9.03 -6.06
CA GLY A 17 15.36 -8.22 -5.02
C GLY A 17 14.62 -6.97 -5.50
N HIS A 18 14.53 -6.72 -6.83
CA HIS A 18 13.71 -5.62 -7.33
C HIS A 18 12.22 -5.96 -7.28
N LEU A 19 11.42 -5.02 -6.80
CA LEU A 19 9.98 -5.22 -6.65
C LEU A 19 9.17 -4.71 -7.86
N TRP A 20 9.79 -4.07 -8.84
CA TRP A 20 9.12 -3.50 -10.00
C TRP A 20 9.49 -4.21 -11.29
N ILE A 21 8.46 -4.53 -12.07
CA ILE A 21 8.60 -5.00 -13.45
C ILE A 21 7.92 -3.97 -14.36
N TYR A 22 8.68 -3.46 -15.29
CA TYR A 22 8.25 -2.44 -16.23
C TYR A 22 7.51 -3.06 -17.43
N LYS A 23 6.68 -2.25 -18.08
CA LYS A 23 5.88 -2.63 -19.25
C LYS A 23 6.69 -3.36 -20.33
N SER A 24 7.91 -2.88 -20.59
CA SER A 24 8.83 -3.49 -21.59
C SER A 24 9.31 -4.90 -21.23
N ASP A 25 9.20 -5.32 -19.98
CA ASP A 25 9.63 -6.63 -19.50
C ASP A 25 8.44 -7.62 -19.35
N VAL A 26 7.19 -7.14 -19.59
CA VAL A 26 5.96 -7.95 -19.54
C VAL A 26 5.66 -8.50 -20.95
N LEU A 27 5.41 -9.79 -21.06
CA LEU A 27 5.08 -10.47 -22.32
C LEU A 27 3.57 -10.60 -22.52
N ARG A 28 2.85 -10.97 -21.47
CA ARG A 28 1.41 -11.21 -21.51
C ARG A 28 0.81 -11.10 -20.11
N VAL A 29 -0.41 -10.59 -20.02
CA VAL A 29 -1.20 -10.57 -18.79
C VAL A 29 -2.60 -11.12 -19.07
N GLU A 30 -3.10 -11.93 -18.15
CA GLU A 30 -4.44 -12.52 -18.15
C GLU A 30 -5.14 -12.04 -16.87
N ALA A 31 -5.42 -10.73 -16.79
CA ALA A 31 -6.01 -10.06 -15.63
C ALA A 31 -6.50 -8.66 -16.01
N SER A 32 -7.28 -8.06 -15.13
CA SER A 32 -7.71 -6.66 -15.19
C SER A 32 -6.85 -5.76 -14.31
N GLY A 33 -6.77 -4.47 -14.60
CA GLY A 33 -6.06 -3.49 -13.78
C GLY A 33 -6.48 -3.57 -12.31
N GLY A 34 -5.51 -3.56 -11.42
CA GLY A 34 -5.71 -3.70 -9.97
C GLY A 34 -5.75 -5.14 -9.45
N ASP A 35 -5.77 -6.16 -10.32
CA ASP A 35 -5.77 -7.55 -9.86
C ASP A 35 -4.44 -7.94 -9.21
N VAL A 36 -4.54 -8.90 -8.30
CA VAL A 36 -3.39 -9.68 -7.82
C VAL A 36 -3.12 -10.80 -8.82
N VAL A 37 -1.91 -10.82 -9.36
CA VAL A 37 -1.50 -11.81 -10.37
C VAL A 37 -0.36 -12.69 -9.87
N SER A 38 -0.36 -13.95 -10.28
CA SER A 38 0.82 -14.81 -10.19
C SER A 38 1.72 -14.57 -11.40
N VAL A 39 2.98 -14.21 -11.13
CA VAL A 39 3.97 -13.87 -12.15
C VAL A 39 4.82 -15.09 -12.49
N PHE A 40 5.01 -15.36 -13.79
CA PHE A 40 5.80 -16.46 -14.31
C PHE A 40 6.83 -15.96 -15.32
N ASP A 41 7.97 -16.64 -15.41
CA ASP A 41 8.95 -16.40 -16.47
C ASP A 41 8.59 -17.16 -17.78
N GLU A 42 9.40 -16.98 -18.84
CA GLU A 42 9.23 -17.64 -20.12
C GLU A 42 9.20 -19.19 -20.02
N GLY A 43 9.91 -19.75 -19.05
CA GLY A 43 9.93 -21.18 -18.75
C GLY A 43 8.77 -21.63 -17.86
N LYS A 44 7.78 -20.79 -17.62
CA LYS A 44 6.63 -21.02 -16.72
C LYS A 44 7.03 -21.28 -15.26
N ASN A 45 8.24 -20.87 -14.85
CA ASN A 45 8.63 -20.91 -13.45
C ASN A 45 7.99 -19.74 -12.71
N PHE A 46 7.49 -19.99 -11.51
CA PHE A 46 6.93 -18.96 -10.65
C PHE A 46 8.00 -17.95 -10.22
N VAL A 47 7.68 -16.67 -10.33
CA VAL A 47 8.57 -15.55 -9.99
C VAL A 47 8.10 -14.84 -8.73
N GLY A 48 6.78 -14.70 -8.53
CA GLY A 48 6.20 -14.01 -7.38
C GLY A 48 4.74 -13.69 -7.60
N LYS A 49 4.15 -12.96 -6.65
CA LYS A 49 2.82 -12.35 -6.79
C LYS A 49 2.94 -10.84 -6.80
N ALA A 50 2.13 -10.18 -7.59
CA ALA A 50 2.19 -8.75 -7.84
C ALA A 50 0.81 -8.11 -7.94
N PHE A 51 0.75 -6.80 -7.69
CA PHE A 51 -0.32 -5.95 -8.22
C PHE A 51 -0.04 -5.68 -9.70
N TYR A 52 -1.06 -5.85 -10.51
CA TYR A 52 -1.04 -5.49 -11.92
C TYR A 52 -1.65 -4.10 -12.14
N SER A 53 -0.98 -3.28 -12.94
CA SER A 53 -1.50 -2.04 -13.49
C SER A 53 -1.49 -2.11 -15.01
N ASP A 54 -2.62 -1.80 -15.63
CA ASP A 54 -2.77 -1.70 -17.08
C ASP A 54 -2.35 -0.33 -17.64
N SER A 55 -2.22 0.66 -16.77
CA SER A 55 -1.98 2.06 -17.12
C SER A 55 -0.54 2.52 -16.86
N SER A 56 0.13 1.95 -15.85
CA SER A 56 1.44 2.41 -15.39
C SER A 56 2.60 1.77 -16.14
N GLU A 57 3.68 2.51 -16.32
CA GLU A 57 4.97 1.96 -16.77
C GLU A 57 5.53 0.91 -15.80
N ILE A 58 5.24 1.03 -14.49
CA ILE A 58 5.51 -0.02 -13.51
C ILE A 58 4.30 -0.96 -13.52
N THR A 59 4.30 -1.87 -14.47
CA THR A 59 3.16 -2.74 -14.77
C THR A 59 2.90 -3.79 -13.69
N LEU A 60 3.97 -4.31 -13.06
CA LEU A 60 3.83 -5.28 -11.97
C LEU A 60 4.63 -4.82 -10.75
N ARG A 61 3.97 -4.76 -9.60
CA ARG A 61 4.59 -4.46 -8.31
C ARG A 61 4.57 -5.71 -7.45
N ILE A 62 5.73 -6.37 -7.36
CA ILE A 62 5.91 -7.59 -6.58
C ILE A 62 5.80 -7.28 -5.08
N PHE A 63 5.04 -8.07 -4.35
CA PHE A 63 4.92 -7.96 -2.90
C PHE A 63 5.26 -9.27 -2.17
N THR A 64 5.32 -10.41 -2.87
CA THR A 64 5.85 -11.66 -2.34
C THR A 64 6.45 -12.52 -3.46
N ILE A 65 7.50 -13.27 -3.13
CA ILE A 65 8.11 -14.30 -4.00
C ILE A 65 7.70 -15.70 -3.56
N GLN A 66 6.82 -15.80 -2.56
CA GLN A 66 6.26 -17.05 -2.06
C GLN A 66 4.90 -17.33 -2.73
N LYS A 67 4.46 -18.58 -2.64
CA LYS A 67 3.14 -19.01 -3.14
C LYS A 67 2.04 -18.80 -2.08
N ASP A 68 2.15 -17.69 -1.34
CA ASP A 68 1.20 -17.35 -0.29
C ASP A 68 -0.23 -17.26 -0.84
N GLU A 69 -1.22 -17.59 -0.04
CA GLU A 69 -2.60 -17.17 -0.25
C GLU A 69 -2.72 -15.67 0.07
N ILE A 70 -3.35 -14.91 -0.83
CA ILE A 70 -3.45 -13.46 -0.68
C ILE A 70 -4.88 -13.10 -0.28
N ASP A 71 -5.10 -13.14 1.00
CA ASP A 71 -6.35 -12.85 1.67
C ASP A 71 -6.22 -11.63 2.61
N LYS A 72 -7.26 -11.34 3.37
CA LYS A 72 -7.27 -10.26 4.37
C LYS A 72 -6.20 -10.49 5.45
N GLU A 73 -5.97 -11.75 5.85
CA GLU A 73 -5.02 -12.10 6.90
C GLU A 73 -3.57 -11.88 6.44
N PHE A 74 -3.26 -12.15 5.17
CA PHE A 74 -1.97 -11.82 4.57
C PHE A 74 -1.65 -10.32 4.72
N TRP A 75 -2.60 -9.45 4.38
CA TRP A 75 -2.41 -8.00 4.49
C TRP A 75 -2.38 -7.53 5.94
N ARG A 76 -3.21 -8.09 6.80
CA ARG A 76 -3.19 -7.82 8.26
C ARG A 76 -1.81 -8.04 8.84
N LYS A 77 -1.23 -9.23 8.61
CA LYS A 77 0.11 -9.58 9.06
C LYS A 77 1.15 -8.58 8.58
N ARG A 78 1.12 -8.20 7.30
CA ARG A 78 2.05 -7.22 6.72
C ARG A 78 1.96 -5.84 7.38
N ILE A 79 0.75 -5.35 7.61
CA ILE A 79 0.52 -4.05 8.28
C ILE A 79 1.05 -4.09 9.72
N LEU A 80 0.77 -5.17 10.46
CA LEU A 80 1.25 -5.32 11.82
C LEU A 80 2.78 -5.47 11.91
N GLU A 81 3.40 -6.19 10.99
CA GLU A 81 4.85 -6.28 10.87
C GLU A 81 5.48 -4.90 10.58
N ALA A 82 4.89 -4.11 9.69
CA ALA A 82 5.32 -2.76 9.38
C ALA A 82 5.26 -1.84 10.61
N LYS A 83 4.14 -1.86 11.35
CA LYS A 83 3.96 -1.17 12.62
C LYS A 83 5.05 -1.56 13.62
N ASN A 84 5.26 -2.87 13.82
CA ASN A 84 6.18 -3.39 14.83
C ASN A 84 7.65 -3.00 14.54
N ARG A 85 8.05 -2.91 13.27
CA ARG A 85 9.39 -2.42 12.90
C ARG A 85 9.65 -0.98 13.35
N ARG A 86 8.60 -0.15 13.39
CA ARG A 86 8.69 1.30 13.72
C ARG A 86 8.54 1.59 15.20
N THR A 87 7.95 0.69 15.96
CA THR A 87 7.73 0.88 17.42
C THR A 87 8.91 0.42 18.25
N LYS A 88 9.79 -0.44 17.72
CA LYS A 88 11.00 -0.90 18.42
C LYS A 88 11.99 0.25 18.58
N GLY A 89 12.21 0.70 19.82
CA GLY A 89 13.29 1.64 20.18
C GLY A 89 12.96 3.14 20.14
N LYS A 90 11.71 3.54 19.94
CA LYS A 90 11.32 4.95 20.03
C LYS A 90 10.62 5.21 21.36
N GLY A 91 11.09 6.25 22.09
CA GLY A 91 10.44 6.73 23.31
C GLY A 91 8.97 7.10 23.03
N GLN A 92 8.13 6.96 24.05
CA GLN A 92 6.65 7.09 23.98
C GLN A 92 6.12 8.52 23.74
N SER A 93 6.95 9.47 23.33
CA SER A 93 6.56 10.90 23.32
C SER A 93 5.91 11.39 22.01
N ALA A 94 5.89 10.58 20.93
CA ALA A 94 5.28 10.99 19.66
C ALA A 94 3.98 10.25 19.39
N ASN A 95 2.89 11.00 19.16
CA ASN A 95 1.58 10.46 18.81
C ASN A 95 1.26 10.59 17.31
N ALA A 96 2.23 11.02 16.49
CA ALA A 96 2.16 10.98 15.03
C ALA A 96 3.27 10.06 14.49
N LYS A 97 2.89 9.11 13.66
CA LYS A 97 3.83 8.10 13.13
C LYS A 97 3.35 7.51 11.81
N ARG A 98 4.31 7.17 10.96
CA ARG A 98 4.04 6.33 9.79
C ARG A 98 3.88 4.88 10.21
N LEU A 99 2.80 4.23 9.80
CA LEU A 99 2.55 2.81 10.04
C LEU A 99 3.04 1.95 8.89
N VAL A 100 2.79 2.37 7.63
CA VAL A 100 3.17 1.65 6.41
C VAL A 100 3.81 2.62 5.42
N TYR A 101 4.87 2.16 4.75
CA TYR A 101 5.54 2.91 3.69
C TYR A 101 5.89 2.01 2.50
N THR A 102 4.94 1.87 1.61
CA THR A 102 5.06 1.31 0.26
C THR A 102 5.91 0.01 0.18
N GLU A 103 6.80 -0.08 -0.79
CA GLU A 103 7.68 -1.22 -1.04
C GLU A 103 8.60 -1.53 0.12
N GLY A 104 8.95 -0.54 0.94
CA GLY A 104 9.76 -0.74 2.16
C GLY A 104 9.10 -1.66 3.19
N ASP A 105 7.78 -1.77 3.14
CA ASP A 105 6.99 -2.67 3.98
C ASP A 105 6.38 -3.84 3.18
N LEU A 106 6.80 -4.02 1.93
CA LEU A 106 6.29 -5.04 1.02
C LEU A 106 4.76 -4.95 0.80
N ILE A 107 4.22 -3.73 0.87
CA ILE A 107 2.85 -3.38 0.48
C ILE A 107 2.96 -2.24 -0.54
N PRO A 108 3.32 -2.55 -1.80
CA PRO A 108 3.64 -1.54 -2.80
C PRO A 108 2.52 -0.52 -2.95
N SER A 109 2.91 0.77 -3.05
CA SER A 109 1.99 1.88 -3.31
C SER A 109 0.96 2.15 -2.20
N LEU A 110 1.12 1.60 -0.99
CA LEU A 110 0.31 1.91 0.18
C LEU A 110 1.09 2.76 1.17
N ILE A 111 0.51 3.87 1.61
CA ILE A 111 1.00 4.68 2.72
C ILE A 111 -0.08 4.74 3.78
N ILE A 112 0.31 4.55 5.03
CA ILE A 112 -0.58 4.68 6.18
C ILE A 112 0.14 5.47 7.26
N ASP A 113 -0.44 6.60 7.65
CA ASP A 113 0.04 7.45 8.74
C ASP A 113 -1.01 7.53 9.86
N ASP A 114 -0.57 7.51 11.10
CA ASP A 114 -1.40 7.70 12.28
C ASP A 114 -1.08 9.07 12.92
N TYR A 115 -2.07 9.92 13.03
CA TYR A 115 -2.00 11.24 13.64
C TYR A 115 -2.89 11.27 14.88
N ALA A 116 -2.36 10.84 16.02
CA ALA A 116 -3.07 10.83 17.30
C ALA A 116 -4.42 10.06 17.27
N GLY A 117 -4.48 8.94 16.56
CA GLY A 117 -5.68 8.12 16.41
C GLY A 117 -6.53 8.45 15.18
N VAL A 118 -6.18 9.47 14.40
CA VAL A 118 -6.73 9.69 13.05
C VAL A 118 -5.79 9.07 12.04
N ILE A 119 -6.25 8.04 11.35
CA ILE A 119 -5.45 7.35 10.34
C ILE A 119 -5.67 7.99 8.97
N VAL A 120 -4.57 8.28 8.27
CA VAL A 120 -4.57 8.73 6.88
C VAL A 120 -4.04 7.63 6.00
N ILE A 121 -4.80 7.23 4.98
CA ILE A 121 -4.43 6.23 3.99
C ILE A 121 -4.24 6.87 2.62
N GLN A 122 -3.20 6.44 1.90
CA GLN A 122 -3.00 6.75 0.48
C GLN A 122 -2.83 5.45 -0.30
N THR A 123 -3.66 5.28 -1.31
CA THR A 123 -3.64 4.16 -2.27
C THR A 123 -3.15 4.69 -3.62
N LEU A 124 -1.89 4.41 -3.96
CA LEU A 124 -1.19 5.07 -5.07
C LEU A 124 -1.14 4.25 -6.36
N SER A 125 -1.77 3.07 -6.38
CA SER A 125 -1.87 2.20 -7.56
C SER A 125 -3.23 1.52 -7.64
N GLN A 126 -3.59 1.03 -8.82
CA GLN A 126 -4.84 0.31 -9.04
C GLN A 126 -5.01 -0.88 -8.07
N GLY A 127 -3.92 -1.60 -7.76
CA GLY A 127 -3.98 -2.74 -6.82
C GLY A 127 -4.33 -2.34 -5.40
N THR A 128 -3.71 -1.30 -4.87
CA THR A 128 -4.05 -0.80 -3.53
C THR A 128 -5.40 -0.11 -3.49
N GLU A 129 -5.81 0.56 -4.57
CA GLU A 129 -7.14 1.14 -4.67
C GLU A 129 -8.23 0.06 -4.60
N LYS A 130 -8.05 -1.05 -5.31
CA LYS A 130 -8.98 -2.18 -5.31
C LYS A 130 -9.11 -2.84 -3.92
N LEU A 131 -8.04 -2.84 -3.14
CA LEU A 131 -8.00 -3.40 -1.79
C LEU A 131 -8.28 -2.37 -0.68
N LYS A 132 -8.60 -1.11 -1.03
CA LYS A 132 -8.78 -0.03 -0.05
C LYS A 132 -9.75 -0.41 1.07
N GLN A 133 -10.90 -0.98 0.75
CA GLN A 133 -11.89 -1.39 1.75
C GLN A 133 -11.35 -2.47 2.69
N THR A 134 -10.59 -3.43 2.18
CA THR A 134 -9.92 -4.45 3.01
C THR A 134 -8.92 -3.81 3.99
N PHE A 135 -8.16 -2.82 3.54
CA PHE A 135 -7.25 -2.08 4.42
C PHE A 135 -8.00 -1.28 5.49
N VAL A 136 -9.10 -0.61 5.13
CA VAL A 136 -9.95 0.12 6.08
C VAL A 136 -10.47 -0.81 7.19
N GLU A 137 -10.97 -1.99 6.81
CA GLU A 137 -11.43 -2.99 7.77
C GLU A 137 -10.31 -3.45 8.72
N ILE A 138 -9.13 -3.77 8.18
CA ILE A 138 -7.96 -4.16 8.99
C ILE A 138 -7.58 -3.03 9.95
N LEU A 139 -7.54 -1.78 9.46
CA LEU A 139 -7.18 -0.63 10.29
C LEU A 139 -8.17 -0.40 11.42
N ARG A 140 -9.48 -0.57 11.15
CA ARG A 140 -10.53 -0.48 12.17
C ARG A 140 -10.34 -1.55 13.25
N GLU A 141 -10.13 -2.79 12.84
CA GLU A 141 -10.01 -3.94 13.75
C GLU A 141 -8.75 -3.88 14.63
N GLU A 142 -7.61 -3.46 14.05
CA GLU A 142 -6.30 -3.54 14.71
C GLU A 142 -5.89 -2.26 15.46
N PHE A 143 -6.47 -1.12 15.13
CA PHE A 143 -6.05 0.17 15.68
C PHE A 143 -7.17 0.94 16.35
N SER A 144 -8.45 0.58 16.12
CA SER A 144 -9.63 1.28 16.65
C SER A 144 -9.51 2.81 16.52
N PRO A 145 -9.24 3.34 15.31
CA PRO A 145 -9.01 4.77 15.12
C PRO A 145 -10.29 5.58 15.35
N THR A 146 -10.11 6.86 15.69
CA THR A 146 -11.23 7.83 15.75
C THR A 146 -11.83 8.06 14.36
N ALA A 147 -10.96 8.16 13.35
CA ALA A 147 -11.36 8.28 11.94
C ALA A 147 -10.31 7.69 11.01
N ILE A 148 -10.74 7.30 9.82
CA ILE A 148 -9.88 6.93 8.69
C ILE A 148 -10.20 7.85 7.53
N ILE A 149 -9.18 8.56 7.02
CA ILE A 149 -9.28 9.52 5.92
C ILE A 149 -8.43 9.04 4.76
N GLU A 150 -8.95 9.11 3.53
CA GLU A 150 -8.09 8.99 2.35
C GLU A 150 -7.58 10.37 1.91
N ARG A 151 -6.27 10.44 1.63
CA ARG A 151 -5.59 11.61 1.07
C ARG A 151 -4.92 11.20 -0.24
N ASN A 152 -5.75 10.92 -1.20
CA ASN A 152 -5.40 10.47 -2.55
C ASN A 152 -5.33 11.65 -3.55
N ASP A 153 -5.17 12.87 -3.07
CA ASP A 153 -5.03 14.13 -3.79
C ASP A 153 -3.59 14.35 -4.33
N VAL A 154 -3.00 13.31 -4.91
CA VAL A 154 -1.61 13.31 -5.37
C VAL A 154 -1.50 12.94 -6.86
N LYS A 155 -0.76 13.75 -7.63
CA LYS A 155 -0.62 13.64 -9.09
C LYS A 155 -0.13 12.27 -9.60
N VAL A 156 0.58 11.50 -8.77
CA VAL A 156 1.08 10.17 -9.16
C VAL A 156 -0.05 9.20 -9.51
N ARG A 157 -1.24 9.39 -8.94
CA ARG A 157 -2.44 8.58 -9.23
C ARG A 157 -2.90 8.69 -10.69
N GLY A 158 -2.67 9.83 -11.33
CA GLY A 158 -2.97 10.01 -12.77
C GLY A 158 -2.21 9.02 -13.67
N ARG A 159 -1.00 8.56 -13.26
CA ARG A 159 -0.24 7.52 -13.98
C ARG A 159 -0.88 6.14 -13.89
N GLU A 160 -1.76 5.94 -12.94
CA GLU A 160 -2.53 4.72 -12.71
C GLU A 160 -3.98 4.85 -13.22
N ASN A 161 -4.29 5.96 -13.91
CA ASN A 161 -5.65 6.31 -14.35
C ASN A 161 -6.66 6.34 -13.19
N LEU A 162 -6.23 6.79 -12.01
CA LEU A 162 -7.04 6.93 -10.81
C LEU A 162 -7.33 8.41 -10.53
N PRO A 163 -8.55 8.76 -10.09
CA PRO A 163 -8.89 10.14 -9.73
C PRO A 163 -8.15 10.60 -8.47
N GLU A 164 -7.90 11.89 -8.38
CA GLU A 164 -7.52 12.52 -7.12
C GLU A 164 -8.76 12.65 -6.23
N VAL A 165 -8.67 12.21 -4.97
CA VAL A 165 -9.81 12.19 -4.04
C VAL A 165 -9.33 12.36 -2.60
N THR A 166 -10.14 13.08 -1.82
CA THR A 166 -10.02 13.16 -0.36
C THR A 166 -11.39 12.91 0.23
N SER A 167 -11.49 11.95 1.15
CA SER A 167 -12.76 11.65 1.83
C SER A 167 -12.55 10.99 3.20
N VAL A 168 -13.57 11.03 4.03
CA VAL A 168 -13.64 10.24 5.26
C VAL A 168 -14.16 8.85 4.87
N LEU A 169 -13.37 7.83 5.19
CA LEU A 169 -13.72 6.42 4.90
C LEU A 169 -14.40 5.73 6.08
N ASP A 170 -14.12 6.21 7.30
CA ASP A 170 -14.68 5.67 8.53
C ASP A 170 -14.56 6.67 9.69
N GLY A 171 -15.52 6.63 10.64
CA GLY A 171 -15.52 7.44 11.85
C GLY A 171 -15.80 8.93 11.64
N GLU A 172 -15.51 9.72 12.66
CA GLU A 172 -15.67 11.17 12.65
C GLU A 172 -14.35 11.87 12.89
N VAL A 173 -14.01 12.82 12.02
CA VAL A 173 -12.77 13.57 12.12
C VAL A 173 -12.94 14.67 13.16
N PRO A 174 -12.09 14.73 14.21
CA PRO A 174 -12.15 15.79 15.20
C PRO A 174 -11.79 17.15 14.58
N ASP A 175 -12.38 18.22 15.11
CA ASP A 175 -12.10 19.59 14.65
C ASP A 175 -10.61 19.98 14.79
N GLU A 176 -9.93 19.41 15.77
CA GLU A 176 -8.52 19.66 16.03
C GLU A 176 -7.78 18.36 16.35
N ILE A 177 -6.64 18.14 15.70
CA ILE A 177 -5.72 17.05 16.00
C ILE A 177 -4.46 17.64 16.67
N ILE A 178 -4.25 17.32 17.94
CA ILE A 178 -3.06 17.77 18.70
C ILE A 178 -1.95 16.73 18.50
N ILE A 179 -0.93 17.10 17.76
CA ILE A 179 0.25 16.28 17.56
C ILE A 179 1.30 16.64 18.60
N ASN A 180 1.87 15.64 19.26
CA ASN A 180 3.03 15.77 20.11
C ASN A 180 4.22 15.09 19.44
N GLN A 181 5.26 15.85 19.15
CA GLN A 181 6.48 15.30 18.56
C GLN A 181 7.69 15.82 19.35
N ASN A 182 8.27 14.95 20.19
CA ASN A 182 9.43 15.26 21.02
C ASN A 182 9.27 16.52 21.90
N GLY A 183 8.08 16.68 22.51
CA GLY A 183 7.78 17.84 23.38
C GLY A 183 7.29 19.09 22.65
N ILE A 184 7.36 19.12 21.33
CA ILE A 184 6.76 20.17 20.49
C ILE A 184 5.32 19.79 20.20
N LYS A 185 4.37 20.71 20.42
CA LYS A 185 2.94 20.51 20.15
C LYS A 185 2.49 21.39 18.98
N PRO A 186 2.79 21.04 17.72
CA PRO A 186 2.18 21.72 16.60
C PRO A 186 0.69 21.34 16.55
N ARG A 187 -0.18 22.35 16.35
CA ARG A 187 -1.59 22.11 16.08
C ARG A 187 -1.76 21.73 14.62
N GLY A 188 -2.29 20.53 14.35
CA GLY A 188 -2.75 20.14 13.03
C GLY A 188 -4.24 20.46 12.90
N ILE A 189 -4.64 21.24 11.90
CA ILE A 189 -6.05 21.46 11.58
C ILE A 189 -6.43 20.36 10.59
N ALA A 190 -7.35 19.46 10.98
CA ALA A 190 -7.98 18.53 10.05
C ALA A 190 -9.06 19.30 9.29
N THR A 191 -8.72 19.88 8.14
CA THR A 191 -9.73 20.45 7.25
C THR A 191 -10.16 19.40 6.23
N THR A 192 -11.35 18.83 6.42
CA THR A 192 -12.15 18.26 5.35
C THR A 192 -12.95 19.41 4.72
N ARG A 193 -12.37 20.10 3.73
CA ARG A 193 -13.11 20.96 2.80
C ARG A 193 -12.90 20.47 1.39
#